data_45bcac09c6d577c6cd4ec7dad36b32c0
#
_entry.id   45bcac09c6d577c6cd4ec7dad36b32c0
#
_cell.length_a   1.000
_cell.length_b   1.000
_cell.length_c   1.000
_cell.angle_alpha   90.00
_cell.angle_beta   90.00
_cell.angle_gamma   90.00
#
_symmetry.space_group_name_H-M   'P 1'
#
loop_
_entity.id
_entity.type
_entity.pdbx_description
1 polymer ?
#
loop_
_entity_poly.entity_id
_entity_poly.type
_entity_poly.pdbx_seq_one_letter_code
_entity_poly.pdbx_strand_id
1 'polypeptide(L)'
;EDGSGRPGGTPEVLLYCTGGIRCEKASAYLRHHGFTRVGQLHGGIIDYARQLKVQGLPSRYKGQNFVFDERLAERITDDVVSTCMQCGAPSDRITNCQQHTCNLLMVQCEACATKYADCCTPSCREIHLLPEEVQRAWRKGKPSASTKMKAIRDPEALRARIREEEELLAAEGSLHPELTKLIQQTM
;
A
#
# COMPACT_ATOMS: atom_id res chain seq x y z
N GLU A 1 -37.09 7.09 13.10
CA GLU A 1 -36.51 5.73 13.08
C GLU A 1 -35.32 5.79 12.10
N ASP A 2 -34.08 5.81 12.64
CA ASP A 2 -32.83 5.99 11.87
C ASP A 2 -32.26 4.68 11.31
N GLY A 3 -33.05 3.71 10.99
CA GLY A 3 -32.65 2.46 10.31
C GLY A 3 -31.48 1.67 10.92
N SER A 4 -30.93 2.08 12.08
CA SER A 4 -29.74 1.45 12.69
C SER A 4 -30.08 0.42 13.79
N GLY A 5 -31.36 0.23 14.11
CA GLY A 5 -31.82 -0.73 15.12
C GLY A 5 -31.30 -0.49 16.54
N ARG A 6 -30.72 0.66 16.84
CA ARG A 6 -30.27 1.04 18.17
C ARG A 6 -31.22 2.08 18.77
N PRO A 7 -31.59 1.98 20.05
CA PRO A 7 -32.46 2.94 20.70
C PRO A 7 -31.76 4.31 20.67
N GLY A 8 -32.41 5.30 20.08
CA GLY A 8 -32.24 6.73 19.93
C GLY A 8 -31.07 7.46 20.60
N GLY A 9 -29.83 7.06 20.36
CA GLY A 9 -28.63 7.75 20.84
C GLY A 9 -27.74 8.18 19.67
N THR A 10 -27.17 9.38 19.75
CA THR A 10 -26.15 9.83 18.79
C THR A 10 -25.04 8.77 18.68
N PRO A 11 -24.65 8.35 17.47
CA PRO A 11 -23.63 7.31 17.30
C PRO A 11 -22.31 7.73 17.95
N GLU A 12 -21.66 6.78 18.64
CA GLU A 12 -20.33 7.00 19.19
C GLU A 12 -19.29 6.82 18.09
N VAL A 13 -18.44 7.82 17.92
CA VAL A 13 -17.34 7.80 16.95
C VAL A 13 -16.02 7.75 17.70
N LEU A 14 -15.25 6.69 17.48
CA LEU A 14 -13.91 6.52 18.03
C LEU A 14 -12.88 6.66 16.90
N LEU A 15 -11.89 7.52 17.10
CA LEU A 15 -10.88 7.87 16.12
C LEU A 15 -9.49 7.46 16.60
N TYR A 16 -8.69 6.94 15.69
CA TYR A 16 -7.25 6.82 15.89
C TYR A 16 -6.49 7.10 14.59
N CYS A 17 -5.23 7.46 14.72
CA CYS A 17 -4.28 7.50 13.63
C CYS A 17 -2.90 7.10 14.17
N THR A 18 -1.84 7.27 13.40
CA THR A 18 -0.49 6.91 13.80
C THR A 18 -0.06 7.59 15.10
N GLY A 19 -0.12 8.92 15.19
CA GLY A 19 0.33 9.70 16.35
C GLY A 19 -0.75 10.59 16.99
N GLY A 20 -2.03 10.50 16.59
CA GLY A 20 -3.12 11.28 17.17
C GLY A 20 -3.44 12.61 16.48
N ILE A 21 -2.49 13.25 15.80
CA ILE A 21 -2.62 14.62 15.25
C ILE A 21 -3.79 14.78 14.27
N ARG A 22 -3.98 13.81 13.35
CA ARG A 22 -5.10 13.84 12.40
C ARG A 22 -6.45 13.68 13.08
N CYS A 23 -6.48 12.97 14.21
CA CYS A 23 -7.70 12.75 14.99
C CYS A 23 -8.20 14.04 15.64
N GLU A 24 -7.35 14.95 16.06
CA GLU A 24 -7.76 16.24 16.63
C GLU A 24 -8.56 17.07 15.61
N LYS A 25 -8.05 17.18 14.39
CA LYS A 25 -8.76 17.87 13.32
C LYS A 25 -10.08 17.16 12.96
N ALA A 26 -10.06 15.85 12.85
CA ALA A 26 -11.24 15.06 12.51
C ALA A 26 -12.31 15.14 13.62
N SER A 27 -11.93 15.06 14.90
CA SER A 27 -12.87 15.15 16.03
C SER A 27 -13.48 16.56 16.15
N ALA A 28 -12.69 17.61 15.93
CA ALA A 28 -13.20 18.97 15.89
C ALA A 28 -14.23 19.16 14.76
N TYR A 29 -13.94 18.64 13.56
CA TYR A 29 -14.86 18.67 12.43
C TYR A 29 -16.16 17.92 12.74
N LEU A 30 -16.08 16.70 13.26
CA LEU A 30 -17.28 15.91 13.61
C LEU A 30 -18.12 16.60 14.67
N ARG A 31 -17.52 17.16 15.72
CA ARG A 31 -18.24 17.91 16.76
C ARG A 31 -18.92 19.14 16.19
N HIS A 32 -18.28 19.85 15.28
CA HIS A 32 -18.88 20.99 14.57
C HIS A 32 -20.13 20.57 13.77
N HIS A 33 -20.14 19.34 13.23
CA HIS A 33 -21.29 18.78 12.51
C HIS A 33 -22.31 18.03 13.40
N GLY A 34 -22.28 18.26 14.71
CA GLY A 34 -23.32 17.80 15.63
C GLY A 34 -23.08 16.41 16.25
N PHE A 35 -21.93 15.76 16.00
CA PHE A 35 -21.58 14.54 16.69
C PHE A 35 -21.15 14.85 18.13
N THR A 36 -21.93 14.45 19.10
CA THR A 36 -21.68 14.77 20.53
C THR A 36 -20.75 13.76 21.20
N ARG A 37 -20.73 12.50 20.71
CA ARG A 37 -19.94 11.40 21.27
C ARG A 37 -18.76 11.06 20.36
N VAL A 38 -17.71 11.90 20.42
CA VAL A 38 -16.49 11.71 19.64
C VAL A 38 -15.31 11.55 20.58
N GLY A 39 -14.73 10.35 20.60
CA GLY A 39 -13.50 10.01 21.31
C GLY A 39 -12.32 9.82 20.37
N GLN A 40 -11.11 9.97 20.89
CA GLN A 40 -9.89 9.69 20.15
C GLN A 40 -8.86 8.99 21.03
N LEU A 41 -8.06 8.13 20.40
CA LEU A 41 -6.94 7.46 21.06
C LEU A 41 -5.80 8.46 21.23
N HIS A 42 -5.54 8.82 22.50
CA HIS A 42 -4.44 9.74 22.84
C HIS A 42 -3.09 9.18 22.41
N GLY A 43 -2.25 10.00 21.78
CA GLY A 43 -0.94 9.58 21.25
C GLY A 43 -1.00 8.60 20.06
N GLY A 44 -2.22 8.23 19.60
CA GLY A 44 -2.44 7.31 18.49
C GLY A 44 -2.00 5.88 18.76
N ILE A 45 -1.93 5.08 17.68
CA ILE A 45 -1.62 3.65 17.78
C ILE A 45 -0.19 3.39 18.26
N ILE A 46 0.74 4.30 17.99
CA ILE A 46 2.14 4.17 18.41
C ILE A 46 2.24 4.24 19.93
N ASP A 47 1.62 5.25 20.55
CA ASP A 47 1.67 5.39 22.01
C ASP A 47 0.89 4.26 22.70
N TYR A 48 -0.24 3.84 22.13
CA TYR A 48 -0.97 2.66 22.58
C TYR A 48 -0.07 1.42 22.63
N ALA A 49 0.63 1.10 21.53
CA ALA A 49 1.52 -0.05 21.47
C ALA A 49 2.67 0.05 22.48
N ARG A 50 3.27 1.25 22.63
CA ARG A 50 4.31 1.51 23.61
C ARG A 50 3.82 1.27 25.04
N GLN A 51 2.65 1.79 25.40
CA GLN A 51 2.09 1.63 26.75
C GLN A 51 1.76 0.18 27.06
N LEU A 52 1.19 -0.57 26.12
CA LEU A 52 0.92 -2.00 26.30
C LEU A 52 2.21 -2.80 26.55
N LYS A 53 3.26 -2.50 25.79
CA LYS A 53 4.57 -3.16 25.96
C LYS A 53 5.17 -2.87 27.34
N VAL A 54 5.08 -1.65 27.82
CA VAL A 54 5.56 -1.26 29.18
C VAL A 54 4.76 -1.96 30.28
N GLN A 55 3.44 -2.10 30.08
CA GLN A 55 2.53 -2.69 31.08
C GLN A 55 2.41 -4.21 30.96
N GLY A 56 3.00 -4.84 29.95
CA GLY A 56 2.88 -6.27 29.68
C GLY A 56 1.46 -6.71 29.31
N LEU A 57 0.65 -5.82 28.73
CA LEU A 57 -0.74 -6.09 28.37
C LEU A 57 -0.85 -6.53 26.89
N PRO A 58 -1.81 -7.45 26.59
CA PRO A 58 -2.02 -7.89 25.21
C PRO A 58 -2.66 -6.76 24.37
N SER A 59 -2.23 -6.65 23.11
CA SER A 59 -2.81 -5.71 22.17
C SER A 59 -4.14 -6.20 21.60
N ARG A 60 -5.10 -5.29 21.48
CA ARG A 60 -6.33 -5.51 20.70
C ARG A 60 -6.18 -5.12 19.23
N TYR A 61 -5.16 -4.31 18.89
CA TYR A 61 -4.77 -4.05 17.52
C TYR A 61 -3.93 -5.21 17.02
N LYS A 62 -4.19 -5.68 15.81
CA LYS A 62 -3.46 -6.79 15.18
C LYS A 62 -2.73 -6.34 13.94
N GLY A 63 -1.49 -6.84 13.78
CA GLY A 63 -0.67 -6.61 12.60
C GLY A 63 0.12 -5.31 12.64
N GLN A 64 0.25 -4.68 11.47
CA GLN A 64 1.05 -3.47 11.26
C GLN A 64 0.17 -2.24 11.06
N ASN A 65 0.64 -1.10 11.58
CA ASN A 65 0.08 0.20 11.27
C ASN A 65 0.85 0.84 10.11
N PHE A 66 0.14 1.22 9.04
CA PHE A 66 0.74 1.94 7.93
C PHE A 66 1.18 3.34 8.36
N VAL A 67 2.42 3.72 7.99
CA VAL A 67 2.97 5.05 8.22
C VAL A 67 3.34 5.72 6.89
N PHE A 68 3.24 7.06 6.84
CA PHE A 68 3.46 7.83 5.61
C PHE A 68 4.91 8.34 5.49
N ASP A 69 5.85 7.52 5.92
CA ASP A 69 7.28 7.77 5.79
C ASP A 69 8.01 6.55 5.19
N GLU A 70 9.34 6.60 5.07
CA GLU A 70 10.16 5.58 4.42
C GLU A 70 10.05 4.18 5.07
N ARG A 71 9.60 4.08 6.32
CA ARG A 71 9.35 2.80 7.00
C ARG A 71 8.14 2.06 6.42
N LEU A 72 7.18 2.76 5.82
CA LEU A 72 5.91 2.30 5.27
C LEU A 72 4.98 1.61 6.27
N ALA A 73 5.53 0.94 7.29
CA ALA A 73 4.75 0.27 8.33
C ALA A 73 5.50 0.25 9.66
N GLU A 74 4.72 0.18 10.74
CA GLU A 74 5.20 -0.06 12.09
C GLU A 74 4.47 -1.27 12.68
N ARG A 75 5.23 -2.28 13.09
CA ARG A 75 4.68 -3.51 13.64
C ARG A 75 4.16 -3.29 15.05
N ILE A 76 2.89 -3.62 15.27
CA ILE A 76 2.23 -3.54 16.57
C ILE A 76 2.16 -4.93 17.20
N THR A 77 1.80 -5.95 16.41
CA THR A 77 1.81 -7.36 16.81
C THR A 77 2.38 -8.24 15.69
N ASP A 78 2.70 -9.50 16.00
CA ASP A 78 3.23 -10.46 15.03
C ASP A 78 2.15 -11.08 14.11
N ASP A 79 0.88 -10.70 14.31
CA ASP A 79 -0.19 -11.15 13.44
C ASP A 79 0.01 -10.66 12.00
N VAL A 80 -0.17 -11.54 11.04
CA VAL A 80 -0.25 -11.22 9.62
C VAL A 80 -1.72 -11.23 9.19
N VAL A 81 -2.31 -10.05 9.02
CA VAL A 81 -3.75 -9.90 8.71
C VAL A 81 -4.03 -9.57 7.25
N SER A 82 -3.01 -9.25 6.49
CA SER A 82 -3.12 -8.93 5.07
C SER A 82 -2.64 -10.06 4.16
N THR A 83 -2.88 -9.92 2.87
CA THR A 83 -2.47 -10.91 1.86
C THR A 83 -1.71 -10.23 0.73
N CYS A 84 -0.80 -10.97 0.11
CA CYS A 84 -0.09 -10.53 -1.07
C CYS A 84 -1.08 -10.18 -2.19
N MET A 85 -0.97 -8.97 -2.73
CA MET A 85 -1.88 -8.50 -3.78
C MET A 85 -1.70 -9.25 -5.10
N GLN A 86 -0.53 -9.88 -5.30
CA GLN A 86 -0.22 -10.63 -6.53
C GLN A 86 -0.67 -12.08 -6.48
N CYS A 87 -0.38 -12.84 -5.41
CA CYS A 87 -0.68 -14.28 -5.33
C CYS A 87 -1.74 -14.65 -4.29
N GLY A 88 -2.10 -13.75 -3.37
CA GLY A 88 -3.07 -14.00 -2.30
C GLY A 88 -2.50 -14.69 -1.06
N ALA A 89 -1.24 -15.10 -1.04
CA ALA A 89 -0.62 -15.69 0.15
C ALA A 89 -0.58 -14.69 1.32
N PRO A 90 -0.64 -15.15 2.58
CA PRO A 90 -0.49 -14.28 3.73
C PRO A 90 0.82 -13.48 3.64
N SER A 91 0.73 -12.16 3.82
CA SER A 91 1.89 -11.26 3.82
C SER A 91 1.50 -9.92 4.40
N ASP A 92 2.42 -9.28 5.08
CA ASP A 92 2.29 -7.91 5.56
C ASP A 92 3.46 -7.01 5.10
N ARG A 93 4.28 -7.50 4.17
CA ARG A 93 5.36 -6.74 3.58
C ARG A 93 4.81 -5.68 2.64
N ILE A 94 4.83 -4.43 3.10
CA ILE A 94 4.41 -3.26 2.33
C ILE A 94 5.61 -2.73 1.55
N THR A 95 5.45 -2.50 0.26
CA THR A 95 6.50 -2.00 -0.62
C THR A 95 5.93 -1.18 -1.77
N ASN A 96 6.77 -0.38 -2.40
CA ASN A 96 6.45 0.31 -3.65
C ASN A 96 7.04 -0.47 -4.83
N CYS A 97 6.33 -0.45 -5.95
CA CYS A 97 6.87 -0.98 -7.22
C CYS A 97 8.17 -0.27 -7.57
N GLN A 98 9.22 -1.04 -7.84
CA GLN A 98 10.56 -0.51 -8.15
C GLN A 98 10.66 0.16 -9.53
N GLN A 99 9.66 -0.01 -10.39
CA GLN A 99 9.60 0.72 -11.64
C GLN A 99 9.25 2.19 -11.37
N HIS A 100 10.19 3.12 -11.65
CA HIS A 100 10.16 4.53 -11.25
C HIS A 100 8.95 5.34 -11.73
N THR A 101 8.36 4.99 -12.88
CA THR A 101 7.15 5.68 -13.38
C THR A 101 5.87 5.07 -12.84
N CYS A 102 5.93 3.91 -12.16
CA CYS A 102 4.81 3.23 -11.55
C CYS A 102 4.65 3.59 -10.07
N ASN A 103 5.64 3.26 -9.26
CA ASN A 103 5.71 3.50 -7.81
C ASN A 103 4.41 3.10 -7.06
N LEU A 104 3.77 2.01 -7.49
CA LEU A 104 2.53 1.52 -6.91
C LEU A 104 2.80 0.96 -5.51
N LEU A 105 2.07 1.44 -4.49
CA LEU A 105 2.11 0.90 -3.14
C LEU A 105 1.30 -0.41 -3.08
N MET A 106 1.92 -1.48 -2.58
CA MET A 106 1.30 -2.82 -2.53
C MET A 106 1.77 -3.62 -1.33
N VAL A 107 1.00 -4.67 -0.99
CA VAL A 107 1.45 -5.77 -0.13
C VAL A 107 1.97 -6.88 -1.05
N GLN A 108 3.21 -7.29 -0.83
CA GLN A 108 3.90 -8.29 -1.67
C GLN A 108 4.65 -9.30 -0.80
N CYS A 109 4.42 -10.61 -0.99
CA CYS A 109 5.19 -11.62 -0.29
C CYS A 109 6.59 -11.81 -0.91
N GLU A 110 7.52 -12.41 -0.16
CA GLU A 110 8.90 -12.62 -0.60
C GLU A 110 9.01 -13.42 -1.90
N ALA A 111 8.17 -14.44 -2.10
CA ALA A 111 8.16 -15.22 -3.34
C ALA A 111 7.81 -14.35 -4.55
N CYS A 112 6.80 -13.47 -4.43
CA CYS A 112 6.44 -12.53 -5.48
C CYS A 112 7.48 -11.41 -5.64
N ALA A 113 8.11 -10.97 -4.57
CA ALA A 113 9.20 -10.00 -4.63
C ALA A 113 10.37 -10.54 -5.48
N THR A 114 10.79 -11.78 -5.23
CA THR A 114 11.80 -12.46 -6.01
C THR A 114 11.36 -12.67 -7.46
N LYS A 115 10.13 -13.17 -7.67
CA LYS A 115 9.60 -13.45 -9.02
C LYS A 115 9.53 -12.20 -9.89
N TYR A 116 9.10 -11.07 -9.33
CA TYR A 116 8.86 -9.83 -10.07
C TYR A 116 9.87 -8.72 -9.81
N ALA A 117 10.99 -9.00 -9.12
CA ALA A 117 12.03 -8.02 -8.78
C ALA A 117 11.42 -6.78 -8.10
N ASP A 118 10.62 -6.98 -7.06
CA ASP A 118 9.88 -5.94 -6.32
C ASP A 118 8.96 -5.07 -7.20
N CYS A 119 8.60 -5.52 -8.39
CA CYS A 119 7.66 -4.84 -9.26
C CYS A 119 6.24 -5.39 -9.12
N CYS A 120 5.23 -4.58 -9.48
CA CYS A 120 3.84 -4.96 -9.33
C CYS A 120 3.34 -5.91 -10.43
N THR A 121 3.95 -5.87 -11.63
CA THR A 121 3.57 -6.71 -12.78
C THR A 121 4.80 -7.12 -13.58
N PRO A 122 4.70 -8.15 -14.46
CA PRO A 122 5.75 -8.51 -15.43
C PRO A 122 6.22 -7.35 -16.28
N SER A 123 5.31 -6.52 -16.78
CA SER A 123 5.61 -5.32 -17.57
C SER A 123 6.50 -4.34 -16.79
N CYS A 124 6.18 -4.06 -15.53
CA CYS A 124 7.02 -3.21 -14.69
C CYS A 124 8.40 -3.82 -14.43
N ARG A 125 8.47 -5.16 -14.24
CA ARG A 125 9.72 -5.89 -14.06
C ARG A 125 10.61 -5.80 -15.29
N GLU A 126 10.06 -5.98 -16.48
CA GLU A 126 10.82 -5.90 -17.74
C GLU A 126 11.53 -4.56 -17.87
N ILE A 127 10.82 -3.44 -17.61
CA ILE A 127 11.40 -2.10 -17.65
C ILE A 127 12.43 -1.89 -16.52
N HIS A 128 12.14 -2.37 -15.31
CA HIS A 128 13.02 -2.20 -14.15
C HIS A 128 14.38 -2.90 -14.31
N LEU A 129 14.42 -4.04 -15.00
CA LEU A 129 15.64 -4.82 -15.21
C LEU A 129 16.52 -4.29 -16.35
N LEU A 130 16.11 -3.25 -17.06
CA LEU A 130 16.92 -2.62 -18.09
C LEU A 130 18.11 -1.84 -17.49
N PRO A 131 19.20 -1.64 -18.25
CA PRO A 131 20.27 -0.73 -17.86
C PRO A 131 19.75 0.68 -17.54
N GLU A 132 20.38 1.36 -16.58
CA GLU A 132 19.91 2.67 -16.08
C GLU A 132 19.78 3.71 -17.20
N GLU A 133 20.69 3.71 -18.18
CA GLU A 133 20.64 4.62 -19.34
C GLU A 133 19.37 4.40 -20.16
N VAL A 134 18.98 3.14 -20.38
CA VAL A 134 17.77 2.77 -21.13
C VAL A 134 16.54 3.14 -20.34
N GLN A 135 16.52 2.86 -19.02
CA GLN A 135 15.42 3.29 -18.14
C GLN A 135 15.24 4.81 -18.15
N ARG A 136 16.34 5.56 -18.16
CA ARG A 136 16.31 7.02 -18.23
C ARG A 136 15.76 7.51 -19.56
N ALA A 137 16.18 6.92 -20.68
CA ALA A 137 15.64 7.21 -22.00
C ALA A 137 14.14 6.85 -22.08
N TRP A 138 13.74 5.70 -21.51
CA TRP A 138 12.34 5.28 -21.44
C TRP A 138 11.45 6.26 -20.66
N ARG A 139 11.97 6.85 -19.57
CA ARG A 139 11.25 7.83 -18.74
C ARG A 139 11.10 9.20 -19.39
N LYS A 140 11.96 9.53 -20.36
CA LYS A 140 11.98 10.86 -20.99
C LYS A 140 10.62 11.18 -21.64
N GLY A 141 10.03 12.30 -21.24
CA GLY A 141 8.72 12.74 -21.73
C GLY A 141 7.52 12.03 -21.11
N LYS A 142 7.72 11.04 -20.24
CA LYS A 142 6.64 10.41 -19.48
C LYS A 142 6.42 11.15 -18.15
N PRO A 143 5.18 11.28 -17.69
CA PRO A 143 4.93 11.87 -16.37
C PRO A 143 5.65 11.04 -15.31
N SER A 144 6.34 11.72 -14.40
CA SER A 144 6.90 11.04 -13.22
C SER A 144 5.80 10.36 -12.41
N ALA A 145 6.15 9.28 -11.75
CA ALA A 145 5.25 8.70 -10.76
C ALA A 145 4.79 9.83 -9.84
N SER A 146 3.47 9.99 -9.72
CA SER A 146 2.92 10.95 -8.78
C SER A 146 3.52 10.65 -7.40
N THR A 147 4.01 11.67 -6.70
CA THR A 147 4.37 11.56 -5.28
C THR A 147 3.16 11.14 -4.41
N LYS A 148 1.95 11.17 -4.98
CA LYS A 148 0.77 10.59 -4.36
C LYS A 148 0.85 9.08 -4.50
N MET A 149 0.92 8.38 -3.38
CA MET A 149 0.85 6.93 -3.29
C MET A 149 -0.36 6.41 -4.07
N LYS A 150 -0.10 5.73 -5.18
CA LYS A 150 -1.14 4.97 -5.88
C LYS A 150 -1.29 3.65 -5.13
N ALA A 151 -2.38 3.48 -4.41
CA ALA A 151 -2.72 2.18 -3.83
C ALA A 151 -3.56 1.36 -4.82
N ILE A 152 -3.33 0.08 -4.86
CA ILE A 152 -4.21 -0.86 -5.57
C ILE A 152 -5.53 -0.90 -4.78
N ARG A 153 -6.63 -0.61 -5.47
CA ARG A 153 -7.97 -0.70 -4.90
C ARG A 153 -8.62 -2.05 -5.15
N ASP A 154 -8.14 -2.76 -6.17
CA ASP A 154 -8.68 -4.03 -6.60
C ASP A 154 -7.53 -5.04 -6.87
N PRO A 155 -7.21 -5.90 -5.89
CA PRO A 155 -6.20 -6.95 -6.06
C PRO A 155 -6.58 -7.99 -7.12
N GLU A 156 -7.86 -8.22 -7.40
CA GLU A 156 -8.29 -9.18 -8.42
C GLU A 156 -8.00 -8.67 -9.82
N ALA A 157 -8.26 -7.38 -10.07
CA ALA A 157 -7.88 -6.74 -11.34
C ALA A 157 -6.35 -6.77 -11.55
N LEU A 158 -5.55 -6.58 -10.50
CA LEU A 158 -4.11 -6.75 -10.61
C LEU A 158 -3.70 -8.18 -10.98
N ARG A 159 -4.28 -9.18 -10.34
CA ARG A 159 -4.00 -10.60 -10.63
C ARG A 159 -4.43 -10.99 -12.03
N ALA A 160 -5.57 -10.49 -12.50
CA ALA A 160 -6.03 -10.71 -13.88
C ALA A 160 -5.03 -10.13 -14.89
N ARG A 161 -4.59 -8.90 -14.67
CA ARG A 161 -3.57 -8.24 -15.49
C ARG A 161 -2.23 -9.00 -15.48
N ILE A 162 -1.79 -9.48 -14.32
CA ILE A 162 -0.56 -10.27 -14.23
C ILE A 162 -0.65 -11.53 -15.09
N ARG A 163 -1.77 -12.26 -15.03
CA ARG A 163 -1.97 -13.48 -15.85
C ARG A 163 -1.92 -13.17 -17.34
N GLU A 164 -2.62 -12.12 -17.76
CA GLU A 164 -2.60 -11.67 -19.16
C GLU A 164 -1.19 -11.29 -19.62
N GLU A 165 -0.45 -10.53 -18.81
CA GLU A 165 0.93 -10.14 -19.12
C GLU A 165 1.88 -11.36 -19.14
N GLU A 166 1.69 -12.37 -18.28
CA GLU A 166 2.48 -13.61 -18.30
C GLU A 166 2.21 -14.46 -19.54
N GLU A 167 0.95 -14.55 -19.97
CA GLU A 167 0.58 -15.25 -21.21
C GLU A 167 1.18 -14.57 -22.44
N LEU A 168 1.09 -13.24 -22.52
CA LEU A 168 1.69 -12.46 -23.61
C LEU A 168 3.22 -12.59 -23.62
N LEU A 169 3.86 -12.50 -22.45
CA LEU A 169 5.30 -12.67 -22.34
C LEU A 169 5.77 -14.05 -22.79
N ALA A 170 4.98 -15.10 -22.47
CA ALA A 170 5.28 -16.46 -22.91
C ALA A 170 5.12 -16.62 -24.43
N ALA A 171 4.17 -15.91 -25.05
CA ALA A 171 3.89 -15.98 -26.48
C ALA A 171 4.87 -15.14 -27.32
N GLU A 172 5.18 -13.91 -26.87
CA GLU A 172 5.91 -12.90 -27.66
C GLU A 172 7.34 -12.65 -27.15
N GLY A 173 7.70 -13.13 -25.98
CA GLY A 173 9.04 -12.97 -25.36
C GLY A 173 9.31 -11.58 -24.78
N SER A 174 8.46 -10.58 -25.02
CA SER A 174 8.54 -9.24 -24.45
C SER A 174 7.16 -8.56 -24.45
N LEU A 175 6.91 -7.77 -23.42
CA LEU A 175 5.70 -6.93 -23.29
C LEU A 175 5.91 -5.52 -23.87
N HIS A 176 7.16 -5.20 -24.17
CA HIS A 176 7.58 -3.88 -24.65
C HIS A 176 8.51 -4.01 -25.87
N PRO A 177 8.01 -4.43 -27.05
CA PRO A 177 8.85 -4.63 -28.23
C PRO A 177 9.59 -3.36 -28.66
N GLU A 178 9.08 -2.18 -28.32
CA GLU A 178 9.75 -0.90 -28.55
C GLU A 178 11.05 -0.71 -27.74
N LEU A 179 11.22 -1.44 -26.64
CA LEU A 179 12.46 -1.39 -25.84
C LEU A 179 13.67 -1.91 -26.61
N THR A 180 13.50 -2.88 -27.49
CA THR A 180 14.58 -3.41 -28.32
C THR A 180 15.24 -2.32 -29.16
N LYS A 181 14.42 -1.45 -29.76
CA LYS A 181 14.93 -0.30 -30.52
C LYS A 181 15.65 0.71 -29.62
N LEU A 182 15.08 0.96 -28.44
CA LEU A 182 15.66 1.90 -27.48
C LEU A 182 17.02 1.41 -26.95
N ILE A 183 17.15 0.12 -26.67
CA ILE A 183 18.40 -0.52 -26.26
C ILE A 183 19.47 -0.31 -27.34
N GLN A 184 19.14 -0.58 -28.61
CA GLN A 184 20.08 -0.40 -29.73
C GLN A 184 20.52 1.05 -29.93
N GLN A 185 19.69 2.02 -29.58
CA GLN A 185 20.01 3.46 -29.72
C GLN A 185 20.82 4.01 -28.52
N THR A 186 20.81 3.31 -27.40
CA THR A 186 21.40 3.82 -26.14
C THR A 186 22.73 3.13 -25.81
N MET A 187 22.98 1.96 -26.37
CA MET A 187 24.26 1.23 -26.32
C MET A 187 25.16 1.56 -27.48
#